data_70354ee3c71a2691fbb27ad741b7626d
#
_entry.id   70354ee3c71a2691fbb27ad741b7626d
#
_cell.length_a   1.000
_cell.length_b   1.000
_cell.length_c   1.000
_cell.angle_alpha   90.00
_cell.angle_beta   90.00
_cell.angle_gamma   90.00
#
_symmetry.space_group_name_H-M   'P 1'
#
loop_
_entity.id
_entity.type
_entity.pdbx_description
1 polymer ?
#
loop_
_entity_poly.entity_id
_entity_poly.type
_entity_poly.pdbx_seq_one_letter_code
_entity_poly.pdbx_strand_id
1 'polypeptide(L)'
;MKDERINPLQNNIRAARTIVDTVKSTLGPMGRDKMMVDAGGDTIITNDGATILRELDVSHPGAKMMVDIAKTQEALCYDGTTSTVILAGQLLTDSEHLFTKGLHPNLVCKGYNQAATMAIEYLDNYLSFDANKKELLQIAKTAVTGKTLESAIEQVSELCVEAVNVAGSADKVKVVGMAGGALSDSYFFNGVVVNKDFVYEVDEENLTNIILLNSGLEPKKTEKNIQVSMDMKNYSAFKSSDKDEMLLEAKRIGNMLPNGGVVFIRDGVNDDVAAYLSKQNIAIIRRVPESAMKGLSLALKSRIAQTPSDIENLISGNVERKIFNEINYLFVNGGDKSNQSTLILRGATSSTLDEVARGFDDALGVVSLVMNGGKIVTGGGSTYASLANYLRSKANTVEGRAQMAINAFADALEILPATIAENAGHDPLDIILDMRHAISDGDYHM
;
A
#
# COMPACT_ATOMS: atom_id res chain seq x y z
N MET A 1 45.33 27.90 -8.84
CA MET A 1 44.25 26.93 -8.53
C MET A 1 43.37 26.85 -9.76
N LYS A 2 43.45 25.75 -10.52
CA LYS A 2 42.51 25.50 -11.64
C LYS A 2 41.17 25.23 -11.00
N ASP A 3 40.17 26.07 -11.28
CA ASP A 3 38.76 25.79 -11.03
C ASP A 3 38.42 24.45 -11.73
N GLU A 4 38.37 23.37 -10.98
CA GLU A 4 37.78 22.13 -11.46
C GLU A 4 36.27 22.38 -11.58
N ARG A 5 35.85 22.87 -12.75
CA ARG A 5 34.43 22.92 -13.09
C ARG A 5 33.92 21.48 -13.08
N ILE A 6 33.24 21.12 -12.02
CA ILE A 6 32.60 19.81 -11.86
C ILE A 6 31.72 19.61 -13.11
N ASN A 7 32.02 18.59 -13.89
CA ASN A 7 31.21 18.24 -15.05
C ASN A 7 29.78 17.94 -14.57
N PRO A 8 28.73 18.65 -15.07
CA PRO A 8 27.36 18.45 -14.61
C PRO A 8 26.90 16.98 -14.70
N LEU A 9 27.38 16.24 -15.70
CA LEU A 9 27.09 14.82 -15.86
C LEU A 9 27.65 13.99 -14.68
N GLN A 10 28.90 14.22 -14.31
CA GLN A 10 29.53 13.51 -13.18
C GLN A 10 28.87 13.88 -11.84
N ASN A 11 28.43 15.13 -11.70
CA ASN A 11 27.72 15.55 -10.51
C ASN A 11 26.37 14.84 -10.36
N ASN A 12 25.62 14.69 -11.46
CA ASN A 12 24.37 13.95 -11.47
C ASN A 12 24.58 12.46 -11.10
N ILE A 13 25.62 11.82 -11.67
CA ILE A 13 25.94 10.42 -11.39
C ILE A 13 26.35 10.25 -9.91
N ARG A 14 27.15 11.16 -9.35
CA ARG A 14 27.53 11.12 -7.93
C ARG A 14 26.30 11.25 -7.02
N ALA A 15 25.39 12.16 -7.34
CA ALA A 15 24.16 12.34 -6.57
C ALA A 15 23.28 11.07 -6.60
N ALA A 16 23.14 10.44 -7.76
CA ALA A 16 22.42 9.17 -7.88
C ALA A 16 23.09 8.05 -7.09
N ARG A 17 24.43 7.93 -7.17
CA ARG A 17 25.21 6.94 -6.41
C ARG A 17 25.01 7.11 -4.89
N THR A 18 25.01 8.35 -4.37
CA THR A 18 24.76 8.60 -2.94
C THR A 18 23.42 8.06 -2.50
N ILE A 19 22.37 8.19 -3.33
CA ILE A 19 21.03 7.61 -3.05
C ILE A 19 21.12 6.08 -3.02
N VAL A 20 21.79 5.46 -3.99
CA VAL A 20 21.98 4.00 -4.02
C VAL A 20 22.70 3.50 -2.77
N ASP A 21 23.82 4.15 -2.40
CA ASP A 21 24.62 3.76 -1.22
C ASP A 21 23.81 3.84 0.08
N THR A 22 22.81 4.72 0.12
CA THR A 22 21.91 4.83 1.27
C THR A 22 21.01 3.63 1.42
N VAL A 23 20.50 3.06 0.30
CA VAL A 23 19.52 1.97 0.35
C VAL A 23 20.12 0.59 0.06
N LYS A 24 21.33 0.50 -0.52
CA LYS A 24 21.95 -0.77 -0.95
C LYS A 24 22.00 -1.83 0.16
N SER A 25 22.30 -1.41 1.39
CA SER A 25 22.46 -2.32 2.54
C SER A 25 21.13 -2.85 3.09
N THR A 26 19.97 -2.39 2.58
CA THR A 26 18.65 -2.88 3.00
C THR A 26 18.10 -3.95 2.07
N LEU A 27 18.78 -4.25 0.93
CA LEU A 27 18.29 -5.21 -0.06
C LEU A 27 18.46 -6.66 0.43
N GLY A 28 17.42 -7.45 0.23
CA GLY A 28 17.41 -8.90 0.41
C GLY A 28 17.05 -9.35 1.82
N PRO A 29 16.97 -10.66 2.05
CA PRO A 29 16.51 -11.23 3.32
C PRO A 29 17.43 -10.94 4.50
N MET A 30 18.72 -10.64 4.25
CA MET A 30 19.68 -10.21 5.24
C MET A 30 19.95 -8.70 5.19
N GLY A 31 19.00 -7.93 4.62
CA GLY A 31 19.02 -6.48 4.61
C GLY A 31 19.01 -5.89 6.02
N ARG A 32 19.71 -4.76 6.21
CA ARG A 32 19.84 -4.10 7.51
C ARG A 32 18.85 -2.95 7.61
N ASP A 33 18.22 -2.82 8.77
CA ASP A 33 17.37 -1.66 9.06
C ASP A 33 18.21 -0.37 9.10
N LYS A 34 17.58 0.71 8.67
CA LYS A 34 18.09 2.08 8.80
C LYS A 34 17.31 2.81 9.88
N MET A 35 18.04 3.49 10.74
CA MET A 35 17.47 4.43 11.70
C MET A 35 17.62 5.85 11.18
N MET A 36 16.52 6.56 11.09
CA MET A 36 16.47 7.95 10.63
C MET A 36 15.72 8.80 11.64
N VAL A 37 16.01 10.10 11.63
CA VAL A 37 15.27 11.08 12.42
C VAL A 37 14.63 12.05 11.43
N ASP A 38 13.32 12.17 11.48
CA ASP A 38 12.58 13.07 10.61
C ASP A 38 12.75 14.56 11.01
N ALA A 39 12.18 15.47 10.23
CA ALA A 39 12.24 16.90 10.52
C ALA A 39 11.47 17.29 11.81
N GLY A 40 10.58 16.45 12.31
CA GLY A 40 9.83 16.61 13.56
C GLY A 40 10.60 16.14 14.80
N GLY A 41 11.69 15.38 14.60
CA GLY A 41 12.48 14.75 15.65
C GLY A 41 12.03 13.32 15.99
N ASP A 42 11.09 12.76 15.25
CA ASP A 42 10.63 11.38 15.43
C ASP A 42 11.64 10.40 14.81
N THR A 43 11.87 9.28 15.50
CA THR A 43 12.79 8.24 15.03
C THR A 43 12.04 7.18 14.23
N ILE A 44 12.47 6.97 13.00
CA ILE A 44 11.96 5.94 12.09
C ILE A 44 13.01 4.85 11.93
N ILE A 45 12.65 3.60 12.15
CA ILE A 45 13.51 2.42 11.93
C ILE A 45 12.80 1.57 10.87
N THR A 46 13.45 1.40 9.71
CA THR A 46 12.88 0.63 8.59
C THR A 46 13.97 0.12 7.66
N ASN A 47 13.70 -0.96 6.95
CA ASN A 47 14.49 -1.45 5.82
C ASN A 47 13.81 -1.21 4.46
N ASP A 48 12.60 -0.65 4.47
CA ASP A 48 11.89 -0.33 3.25
C ASP A 48 12.55 0.84 2.50
N GLY A 49 13.03 0.57 1.27
CA GLY A 49 13.72 1.55 0.44
C GLY A 49 12.86 2.76 0.07
N ALA A 50 11.57 2.58 -0.14
CA ALA A 50 10.68 3.68 -0.49
C ALA A 50 10.47 4.64 0.69
N THR A 51 10.25 4.10 1.88
CA THR A 51 10.13 4.88 3.12
C THR A 51 11.44 5.62 3.41
N ILE A 52 12.59 4.95 3.31
CA ILE A 52 13.91 5.60 3.50
C ILE A 52 14.05 6.79 2.55
N LEU A 53 13.77 6.59 1.27
CA LEU A 53 13.95 7.63 0.26
C LEU A 53 12.91 8.76 0.36
N ARG A 54 11.73 8.50 0.91
CA ARG A 54 10.68 9.49 1.14
C ARG A 54 11.06 10.48 2.24
N GLU A 55 11.66 9.96 3.31
CA GLU A 55 12.06 10.75 4.48
C GLU A 55 13.39 11.49 4.28
N LEU A 56 14.14 11.19 3.22
CA LEU A 56 15.36 11.94 2.89
C LEU A 56 15.03 13.32 2.34
N ASP A 57 15.57 14.36 2.95
CA ASP A 57 15.54 15.72 2.40
C ASP A 57 16.57 15.87 1.26
N VAL A 58 16.09 15.65 0.05
CA VAL A 58 16.93 15.64 -1.15
C VAL A 58 16.75 16.93 -1.93
N SER A 59 17.84 17.72 -2.05
CA SER A 59 17.85 18.98 -2.81
C SER A 59 18.28 18.80 -4.26
N HIS A 60 19.21 17.86 -4.54
CA HIS A 60 19.81 17.68 -5.88
C HIS A 60 18.81 17.09 -6.89
N PRO A 61 18.64 17.70 -8.11
CA PRO A 61 17.66 17.21 -9.10
C PRO A 61 17.85 15.75 -9.52
N GLY A 62 19.09 15.31 -9.75
CA GLY A 62 19.39 13.92 -10.10
C GLY A 62 19.03 12.93 -9.02
N ALA A 63 19.23 13.29 -7.75
CA ALA A 63 18.84 12.48 -6.62
C ALA A 63 17.29 12.46 -6.44
N LYS A 64 16.58 13.57 -6.71
CA LYS A 64 15.11 13.60 -6.73
C LYS A 64 14.53 12.63 -7.76
N MET A 65 15.13 12.55 -8.95
CA MET A 65 14.70 11.57 -9.95
C MET A 65 14.83 10.12 -9.46
N MET A 66 15.88 9.80 -8.68
CA MET A 66 16.01 8.46 -8.08
C MET A 66 14.90 8.18 -7.06
N VAL A 67 14.52 9.16 -6.26
CA VAL A 67 13.38 9.07 -5.33
C VAL A 67 12.07 8.87 -6.09
N ASP A 68 11.87 9.59 -7.20
CA ASP A 68 10.66 9.47 -8.02
C ASP A 68 10.56 8.09 -8.71
N ILE A 69 11.70 7.49 -9.11
CA ILE A 69 11.75 6.12 -9.62
C ILE A 69 11.24 5.14 -8.55
N ALA A 70 11.72 5.26 -7.29
CA ALA A 70 11.27 4.42 -6.20
C ALA A 70 9.76 4.54 -5.95
N LYS A 71 9.24 5.77 -5.88
CA LYS A 71 7.80 6.04 -5.70
C LYS A 71 6.95 5.45 -6.82
N THR A 72 7.42 5.56 -8.06
CA THR A 72 6.72 5.01 -9.23
C THR A 72 6.67 3.49 -9.16
N GLN A 73 7.78 2.85 -8.80
CA GLN A 73 7.86 1.41 -8.64
C GLN A 73 6.91 0.92 -7.54
N GLU A 74 6.91 1.58 -6.37
CA GLU A 74 6.00 1.28 -5.27
C GLU A 74 4.54 1.38 -5.69
N ALA A 75 4.17 2.46 -6.35
CA ALA A 75 2.78 2.71 -6.78
C ALA A 75 2.29 1.70 -7.84
N LEU A 76 3.17 1.15 -8.67
CA LEU A 76 2.81 0.22 -9.75
C LEU A 76 2.93 -1.24 -9.35
N CYS A 77 3.93 -1.60 -8.56
CA CYS A 77 4.32 -2.99 -8.32
C CYS A 77 4.27 -3.40 -6.85
N TYR A 78 4.15 -2.45 -5.91
CA TYR A 78 4.15 -2.65 -4.45
C TYR A 78 5.44 -3.28 -3.89
N ASP A 79 6.40 -3.63 -4.75
CA ASP A 79 7.67 -4.25 -4.37
C ASP A 79 8.78 -3.88 -5.37
N GLY A 80 10.04 -4.23 -5.02
CA GLY A 80 11.21 -4.01 -5.86
C GLY A 80 11.70 -2.56 -5.89
N THR A 81 11.27 -1.70 -4.98
CA THR A 81 11.67 -0.29 -4.90
C THR A 81 13.17 -0.13 -4.74
N THR A 82 13.77 -0.84 -3.78
CA THR A 82 15.22 -0.84 -3.53
C THR A 82 15.99 -1.39 -4.75
N SER A 83 15.54 -2.51 -5.32
CA SER A 83 16.17 -3.13 -6.50
C SER A 83 16.20 -2.20 -7.69
N THR A 84 15.10 -1.50 -7.97
CA THR A 84 14.98 -0.57 -9.09
C THR A 84 15.92 0.62 -8.94
N VAL A 85 16.05 1.17 -7.74
CA VAL A 85 16.97 2.27 -7.44
C VAL A 85 18.42 1.84 -7.60
N ILE A 86 18.79 0.66 -7.08
CA ILE A 86 20.14 0.12 -7.21
C ILE A 86 20.50 -0.10 -8.70
N LEU A 87 19.60 -0.72 -9.47
CA LEU A 87 19.81 -0.96 -10.89
C LEU A 87 19.95 0.36 -11.68
N ALA A 88 19.07 1.33 -11.44
CA ALA A 88 19.14 2.64 -12.09
C ALA A 88 20.46 3.36 -11.79
N GLY A 89 20.91 3.33 -10.54
CA GLY A 89 22.17 3.95 -10.14
C GLY A 89 23.40 3.22 -10.69
N GLN A 90 23.35 1.89 -10.82
CA GLN A 90 24.42 1.12 -11.45
C GLN A 90 24.53 1.43 -12.95
N LEU A 91 23.39 1.48 -13.67
CA LEU A 91 23.37 1.88 -15.08
C LEU A 91 23.99 3.27 -15.31
N LEU A 92 23.69 4.23 -14.43
CA LEU A 92 24.31 5.55 -14.46
C LEU A 92 25.82 5.49 -14.18
N THR A 93 26.24 4.68 -13.22
CA THR A 93 27.66 4.50 -12.89
C THR A 93 28.43 3.87 -14.05
N ASP A 94 27.88 2.84 -14.67
CA ASP A 94 28.53 2.17 -15.80
C ASP A 94 28.57 3.05 -17.06
N SER A 95 27.59 3.94 -17.21
CA SER A 95 27.60 4.94 -18.28
C SER A 95 28.81 5.88 -18.20
N GLU A 96 29.31 6.21 -17.00
CA GLU A 96 30.51 7.05 -16.82
C GLU A 96 31.74 6.40 -17.46
N HIS A 97 31.88 5.08 -17.31
CA HIS A 97 32.96 4.33 -17.96
C HIS A 97 32.83 4.32 -19.47
N LEU A 98 31.61 4.28 -20.01
CA LEU A 98 31.38 4.35 -21.47
C LEU A 98 31.72 5.74 -22.01
N PHE A 99 31.42 6.81 -21.26
CA PHE A 99 31.78 8.18 -21.66
C PHE A 99 33.29 8.39 -21.69
N THR A 100 34.02 7.83 -20.71
CA THR A 100 35.51 7.89 -20.74
C THR A 100 36.11 7.13 -21.89
N LYS A 101 35.43 6.09 -22.39
CA LYS A 101 35.82 5.38 -23.64
C LYS A 101 35.38 6.10 -24.93
N GLY A 102 34.83 7.32 -24.79
CA GLY A 102 34.45 8.17 -25.93
C GLY A 102 33.12 7.82 -26.59
N LEU A 103 32.19 7.15 -25.90
CA LEU A 103 30.83 6.98 -26.37
C LEU A 103 30.00 8.24 -26.05
N HIS A 104 29.22 8.65 -27.03
CA HIS A 104 28.31 9.78 -26.85
C HIS A 104 27.09 9.35 -26.01
N PRO A 105 26.56 10.18 -25.07
CA PRO A 105 25.43 9.82 -24.19
C PRO A 105 24.22 9.27 -24.95
N ASN A 106 23.85 9.87 -26.11
CA ASN A 106 22.73 9.39 -26.92
C ASN A 106 22.92 7.94 -27.41
N LEU A 107 24.18 7.55 -27.70
CA LEU A 107 24.48 6.19 -28.13
C LEU A 107 24.36 5.19 -26.96
N VAL A 108 24.77 5.60 -25.75
CA VAL A 108 24.60 4.81 -24.55
C VAL A 108 23.10 4.62 -24.25
N CYS A 109 22.30 5.69 -24.26
CA CYS A 109 20.84 5.61 -24.10
C CYS A 109 20.20 4.69 -25.16
N LYS A 110 20.60 4.80 -26.42
CA LYS A 110 20.09 3.92 -27.48
C LYS A 110 20.42 2.45 -27.20
N GLY A 111 21.66 2.15 -26.81
CA GLY A 111 22.08 0.80 -26.45
C GLY A 111 21.36 0.24 -25.21
N TYR A 112 21.16 1.05 -24.19
CA TYR A 112 20.38 0.68 -23.01
C TYR A 112 18.91 0.38 -23.36
N ASN A 113 18.27 1.20 -24.19
CA ASN A 113 16.91 0.94 -24.65
C ASN A 113 16.81 -0.36 -25.46
N GLN A 114 17.78 -0.63 -26.33
CA GLN A 114 17.85 -1.89 -27.08
C GLN A 114 18.03 -3.09 -26.12
N ALA A 115 18.91 -2.98 -25.13
CA ALA A 115 19.12 -4.03 -24.13
C ALA A 115 17.84 -4.27 -23.32
N ALA A 116 17.16 -3.22 -22.86
CA ALA A 116 15.91 -3.32 -22.13
C ALA A 116 14.81 -4.02 -22.96
N THR A 117 14.65 -3.64 -24.23
CA THR A 117 13.68 -4.30 -25.13
C THR A 117 13.97 -5.80 -25.26
N MET A 118 15.22 -6.16 -25.57
CA MET A 118 15.63 -7.56 -25.68
C MET A 118 15.46 -8.34 -24.36
N ALA A 119 15.76 -7.70 -23.23
CA ALA A 119 15.59 -8.30 -21.91
C ALA A 119 14.12 -8.57 -21.59
N ILE A 120 13.23 -7.61 -21.87
CA ILE A 120 11.77 -7.75 -21.64
C ILE A 120 11.20 -8.86 -22.53
N GLU A 121 11.55 -8.88 -23.82
CA GLU A 121 11.10 -9.95 -24.72
C GLU A 121 11.55 -11.35 -24.26
N TYR A 122 12.78 -11.46 -23.78
CA TYR A 122 13.28 -12.74 -23.25
C TYR A 122 12.61 -13.13 -21.93
N LEU A 123 12.40 -12.16 -21.05
CA LEU A 123 11.68 -12.33 -19.77
C LEU A 123 10.28 -12.89 -20.02
N ASP A 124 9.52 -12.24 -20.90
CA ASP A 124 8.13 -12.60 -21.18
C ASP A 124 7.97 -13.98 -21.83
N ASN A 125 8.92 -14.37 -22.67
CA ASN A 125 8.82 -15.59 -23.46
C ASN A 125 9.44 -16.82 -22.78
N TYR A 126 10.42 -16.63 -21.89
CA TYR A 126 11.24 -17.74 -21.40
C TYR A 126 11.41 -17.84 -19.89
N LEU A 127 11.31 -16.71 -19.16
CA LEU A 127 11.58 -16.69 -17.73
C LEU A 127 10.33 -16.47 -16.86
N SER A 128 9.27 -15.90 -17.42
CA SER A 128 8.04 -15.64 -16.69
C SER A 128 7.03 -16.78 -16.85
N PHE A 129 6.29 -17.07 -15.79
CA PHE A 129 5.25 -18.10 -15.78
C PHE A 129 4.07 -17.66 -14.91
N ASP A 130 2.91 -18.36 -15.12
CA ASP A 130 1.70 -18.08 -14.34
C ASP A 130 1.78 -18.73 -12.97
N ALA A 131 1.32 -18.00 -11.93
CA ALA A 131 1.34 -18.49 -10.57
C ALA A 131 0.15 -19.42 -10.28
N ASN A 132 0.41 -20.53 -9.60
CA ASN A 132 -0.61 -21.35 -8.97
C ASN A 132 -0.80 -20.94 -7.48
N LYS A 133 -1.77 -21.55 -6.79
CA LYS A 133 -2.09 -21.22 -5.40
C LYS A 133 -0.88 -21.40 -4.43
N LYS A 134 -0.01 -22.37 -4.69
CA LYS A 134 1.18 -22.61 -3.86
C LYS A 134 2.21 -21.51 -4.05
N GLU A 135 2.37 -21.03 -5.28
CA GLU A 135 3.28 -19.94 -5.61
C GLU A 135 2.79 -18.60 -5.10
N LEU A 136 1.47 -18.37 -5.05
CA LEU A 136 0.91 -17.17 -4.40
C LEU A 136 1.32 -17.06 -2.92
N LEU A 137 1.34 -18.17 -2.18
CA LEU A 137 1.83 -18.19 -0.81
C LEU A 137 3.34 -17.89 -0.75
N GLN A 138 4.13 -18.43 -1.69
CA GLN A 138 5.57 -18.13 -1.74
C GLN A 138 5.85 -16.66 -2.06
N ILE A 139 5.08 -16.06 -2.95
CA ILE A 139 5.18 -14.64 -3.28
C ILE A 139 4.86 -13.78 -2.07
N ALA A 140 3.75 -14.07 -1.36
CA ALA A 140 3.41 -13.38 -0.12
C ALA A 140 4.52 -13.49 0.93
N LYS A 141 5.12 -14.69 1.09
CA LYS A 141 6.28 -14.90 1.97
C LYS A 141 7.47 -14.05 1.55
N THR A 142 7.80 -14.02 0.26
CA THR A 142 8.92 -13.23 -0.26
C THR A 142 8.73 -11.74 0.03
N ALA A 143 7.53 -11.20 -0.16
CA ALA A 143 7.22 -9.80 0.10
C ALA A 143 7.35 -9.39 1.58
N VAL A 144 7.22 -10.37 2.50
CA VAL A 144 7.28 -10.18 3.96
C VAL A 144 8.67 -10.50 4.53
N THR A 145 9.48 -11.29 3.81
CA THR A 145 10.81 -11.71 4.26
C THR A 145 11.75 -10.52 4.46
N GLY A 146 12.51 -10.53 5.55
CA GLY A 146 13.41 -9.43 5.92
C GLY A 146 12.71 -8.21 6.55
N LYS A 147 11.40 -8.27 6.73
CA LYS A 147 10.61 -7.23 7.42
C LYS A 147 10.25 -7.68 8.85
N THR A 148 9.70 -6.77 9.63
CA THR A 148 9.28 -7.01 11.03
C THR A 148 8.27 -8.17 11.18
N LEU A 149 7.69 -8.61 10.08
CA LEU A 149 6.69 -9.68 9.98
C LEU A 149 7.29 -11.09 9.93
N GLU A 150 8.59 -11.24 9.86
CA GLU A 150 9.26 -12.54 9.63
C GLU A 150 8.94 -13.59 10.70
N SER A 151 8.73 -13.15 11.95
CA SER A 151 8.34 -14.06 13.06
C SER A 151 6.99 -14.76 12.87
N ALA A 152 6.12 -14.26 12.00
CA ALA A 152 4.79 -14.80 11.71
C ALA A 152 4.53 -14.98 10.21
N ILE A 153 5.59 -15.20 9.42
CA ILE A 153 5.57 -15.21 7.95
C ILE A 153 4.53 -16.16 7.35
N GLU A 154 4.35 -17.34 7.92
CA GLU A 154 3.39 -18.35 7.44
C GLU A 154 1.95 -17.79 7.55
N GLN A 155 1.59 -17.35 8.76
CA GLN A 155 0.26 -16.85 9.05
C GLN A 155 -0.05 -15.57 8.27
N VAL A 156 0.90 -14.64 8.19
CA VAL A 156 0.77 -13.38 7.43
C VAL A 156 0.50 -13.67 5.96
N SER A 157 1.26 -14.59 5.38
CA SER A 157 1.11 -14.96 3.96
C SER A 157 -0.24 -15.60 3.67
N GLU A 158 -0.71 -16.50 4.55
CA GLU A 158 -2.02 -17.11 4.43
C GLU A 158 -3.15 -16.07 4.53
N LEU A 159 -3.06 -15.16 5.50
CA LEU A 159 -4.04 -14.08 5.67
C LEU A 159 -4.09 -13.13 4.47
N CYS A 160 -2.94 -12.78 3.88
CA CYS A 160 -2.87 -11.96 2.67
C CYS A 160 -3.56 -12.63 1.48
N VAL A 161 -3.24 -13.90 1.23
CA VAL A 161 -3.84 -14.65 0.11
C VAL A 161 -5.35 -14.82 0.31
N GLU A 162 -5.80 -15.13 1.54
CA GLU A 162 -7.22 -15.24 1.85
C GLU A 162 -7.96 -13.91 1.66
N ALA A 163 -7.40 -12.82 2.19
CA ALA A 163 -8.00 -11.48 2.11
C ALA A 163 -8.18 -11.02 0.65
N VAL A 164 -7.14 -11.19 -0.19
CA VAL A 164 -7.21 -10.82 -1.60
C VAL A 164 -8.16 -11.75 -2.37
N ASN A 165 -8.18 -13.04 -2.06
CA ASN A 165 -9.08 -13.99 -2.71
C ASN A 165 -10.56 -13.64 -2.48
N VAL A 166 -10.92 -13.19 -1.26
CA VAL A 166 -12.28 -12.76 -0.93
C VAL A 166 -12.61 -11.39 -1.53
N ALA A 167 -11.70 -10.43 -1.40
CA ALA A 167 -11.92 -9.07 -1.87
C ALA A 167 -11.76 -8.90 -3.39
N GLY A 168 -10.98 -9.76 -4.03
CA GLY A 168 -10.64 -9.72 -5.46
C GLY A 168 -9.60 -8.67 -5.84
N SER A 169 -9.24 -7.77 -4.92
CA SER A 169 -8.22 -6.72 -5.14
C SER A 169 -7.70 -6.21 -3.81
N ALA A 170 -6.41 -5.82 -3.74
CA ALA A 170 -5.80 -5.24 -2.55
C ALA A 170 -6.52 -3.96 -2.08
N ASP A 171 -6.96 -3.11 -3.00
CA ASP A 171 -7.68 -1.86 -2.69
C ASP A 171 -8.97 -2.04 -1.88
N LYS A 172 -9.52 -3.25 -1.90
CA LYS A 172 -10.73 -3.62 -1.16
C LYS A 172 -10.43 -4.30 0.17
N VAL A 173 -9.17 -4.54 0.47
CA VAL A 173 -8.72 -5.04 1.77
C VAL A 173 -8.34 -3.85 2.64
N LYS A 174 -8.98 -3.70 3.78
CA LYS A 174 -8.62 -2.67 4.76
C LYS A 174 -7.75 -3.30 5.84
N VAL A 175 -6.62 -2.69 6.10
CA VAL A 175 -5.76 -3.08 7.23
C VAL A 175 -6.09 -2.21 8.44
N VAL A 176 -6.33 -2.82 9.60
CA VAL A 176 -6.66 -2.13 10.86
C VAL A 176 -5.78 -2.66 11.98
N GLY A 177 -4.90 -1.81 12.50
CA GLY A 177 -4.08 -2.11 13.68
C GLY A 177 -4.87 -1.95 14.97
N MET A 178 -4.82 -2.96 15.83
CA MET A 178 -5.44 -2.95 17.18
C MET A 178 -4.37 -3.29 18.20
N ALA A 179 -3.99 -2.30 19.03
CA ALA A 179 -2.98 -2.48 20.05
C ALA A 179 -3.40 -3.54 21.10
N GLY A 180 -2.39 -4.21 21.66
CA GLY A 180 -2.55 -5.32 22.60
C GLY A 180 -2.69 -6.69 21.90
N GLY A 181 -2.02 -7.69 22.43
CA GLY A 181 -1.90 -9.02 21.82
C GLY A 181 -0.60 -9.21 21.02
N ALA A 182 -0.44 -10.39 20.47
CA ALA A 182 0.69 -10.76 19.63
C ALA A 182 0.31 -10.68 18.14
N LEU A 183 1.31 -10.64 17.27
CA LEU A 183 1.07 -10.66 15.83
C LEU A 183 0.35 -11.95 15.38
N SER A 184 0.60 -13.06 16.07
CA SER A 184 -0.11 -14.33 15.88
C SER A 184 -1.62 -14.28 16.16
N ASP A 185 -2.09 -13.25 16.87
CA ASP A 185 -3.52 -13.04 17.13
C ASP A 185 -4.21 -12.24 16.01
N SER A 186 -3.47 -11.90 14.95
CA SER A 186 -4.01 -11.23 13.77
C SER A 186 -4.92 -12.18 12.99
N TYR A 187 -6.01 -11.66 12.45
CA TYR A 187 -6.99 -12.46 11.75
C TYR A 187 -7.71 -11.70 10.65
N PHE A 188 -8.28 -12.44 9.73
CA PHE A 188 -9.10 -11.92 8.65
C PHE A 188 -10.56 -11.79 9.10
N PHE A 189 -11.22 -10.69 8.70
CA PHE A 189 -12.64 -10.46 8.90
C PHE A 189 -13.31 -10.12 7.56
N ASN A 190 -14.32 -10.92 7.19
CA ASN A 190 -15.10 -10.68 5.99
C ASN A 190 -16.14 -9.57 6.25
N GLY A 191 -15.75 -8.31 6.03
CA GLY A 191 -16.56 -7.14 6.32
C GLY A 191 -15.71 -5.91 6.58
N VAL A 192 -16.31 -4.90 7.20
CA VAL A 192 -15.68 -3.62 7.54
C VAL A 192 -15.61 -3.43 9.05
N VAL A 193 -14.45 -3.02 9.52
CA VAL A 193 -14.26 -2.59 10.91
C VAL A 193 -14.17 -1.06 10.96
N VAL A 194 -14.99 -0.47 11.84
CA VAL A 194 -15.06 0.98 12.04
C VAL A 194 -14.66 1.30 13.47
N ASN A 195 -13.62 2.14 13.63
CA ASN A 195 -13.20 2.64 14.95
C ASN A 195 -14.12 3.78 15.37
N LYS A 196 -15.32 3.44 15.81
CA LYS A 196 -16.36 4.32 16.32
C LYS A 196 -17.21 3.57 17.35
N ASP A 197 -17.99 4.32 18.10
CA ASP A 197 -18.94 3.80 19.07
C ASP A 197 -20.34 4.35 18.84
N PHE A 198 -21.32 3.73 19.47
CA PHE A 198 -22.68 4.23 19.52
C PHE A 198 -22.74 5.56 20.29
N VAL A 199 -23.57 6.49 19.81
CA VAL A 199 -23.78 7.77 20.52
C VAL A 199 -24.49 7.57 21.86
N TYR A 200 -25.42 6.62 21.90
CA TYR A 200 -26.13 6.16 23.09
C TYR A 200 -26.16 4.64 23.10
N GLU A 201 -26.20 4.06 24.30
CA GLU A 201 -26.36 2.61 24.47
C GLU A 201 -27.72 2.16 23.96
N VAL A 202 -27.72 1.03 23.25
CA VAL A 202 -28.88 0.35 22.67
C VAL A 202 -28.77 -1.14 22.95
N ASP A 203 -29.87 -1.87 22.81
CA ASP A 203 -29.86 -3.33 22.85
C ASP A 203 -29.23 -3.88 21.57
N GLU A 204 -28.11 -4.61 21.71
CA GLU A 204 -27.30 -5.11 20.58
C GLU A 204 -27.86 -6.39 19.93
N GLU A 205 -28.87 -7.05 20.54
CA GLU A 205 -29.34 -8.37 20.08
C GLU A 205 -29.98 -8.38 18.70
N ASN A 206 -30.40 -7.22 18.16
CA ASN A 206 -31.15 -7.15 16.89
C ASN A 206 -30.69 -6.05 15.92
N LEU A 207 -29.38 -5.75 15.90
CA LEU A 207 -28.84 -4.70 15.02
C LEU A 207 -28.58 -5.22 13.57
N THR A 208 -29.62 -5.74 12.94
CA THR A 208 -29.53 -6.39 11.61
C THR A 208 -29.90 -5.48 10.43
N ASN A 209 -30.61 -4.38 10.69
CA ASN A 209 -30.99 -3.43 9.64
C ASN A 209 -30.06 -2.21 9.69
N ILE A 210 -29.47 -1.87 8.56
CA ILE A 210 -28.44 -0.84 8.46
C ILE A 210 -28.89 0.26 7.49
N ILE A 211 -28.63 1.51 7.84
CA ILE A 211 -28.77 2.68 6.97
C ILE A 211 -27.43 3.39 6.87
N LEU A 212 -27.02 3.76 5.65
CA LEU A 212 -25.84 4.58 5.38
C LEU A 212 -26.29 5.96 4.91
N LEU A 213 -25.94 7.01 5.67
CA LEU A 213 -26.39 8.38 5.41
C LEU A 213 -25.18 9.33 5.26
N ASN A 214 -25.14 10.07 4.16
CA ASN A 214 -24.06 11.03 3.87
C ASN A 214 -24.30 12.40 4.51
N SER A 215 -25.57 12.80 4.74
CA SER A 215 -25.93 14.06 5.41
C SER A 215 -25.92 13.90 6.94
N GLY A 216 -25.65 15.02 7.64
CA GLY A 216 -25.84 15.11 9.08
C GLY A 216 -27.33 15.27 9.46
N LEU A 217 -27.64 14.94 10.70
CA LEU A 217 -28.90 15.23 11.36
C LEU A 217 -28.68 16.34 12.39
N GLU A 218 -28.09 17.44 11.95
CA GLU A 218 -27.81 18.63 12.77
C GLU A 218 -28.18 19.89 11.98
N PRO A 219 -28.39 21.04 12.62
CA PRO A 219 -28.71 22.29 11.94
C PRO A 219 -27.64 22.63 10.90
N LYS A 220 -28.04 22.87 9.68
CA LYS A 220 -27.12 23.26 8.60
C LYS A 220 -26.45 24.58 8.95
N LYS A 221 -25.15 24.55 9.20
CA LYS A 221 -24.36 25.79 9.30
C LYS A 221 -24.32 26.44 7.92
N THR A 222 -24.98 27.58 7.77
CA THR A 222 -24.86 28.40 6.57
C THR A 222 -23.42 28.91 6.47
N GLU A 223 -22.70 28.55 5.42
CA GLU A 223 -21.31 28.97 5.15
C GLU A 223 -21.18 30.48 4.90
N LYS A 224 -22.28 31.18 4.75
CA LYS A 224 -22.30 32.64 4.61
C LYS A 224 -22.74 33.29 5.92
N ASN A 225 -21.89 34.12 6.51
CA ASN A 225 -22.27 35.05 7.56
C ASN A 225 -23.30 36.05 7.00
N ILE A 226 -24.55 35.63 6.89
CA ILE A 226 -25.67 36.54 6.61
C ILE A 226 -26.03 37.15 7.95
N GLN A 227 -25.68 38.40 8.13
CA GLN A 227 -26.20 39.20 9.24
C GLN A 227 -27.71 39.40 8.98
N VAL A 228 -28.53 38.53 9.56
CA VAL A 228 -29.97 38.70 9.57
C VAL A 228 -30.31 39.41 10.88
N SER A 229 -30.76 40.64 10.77
CA SER A 229 -31.36 41.38 11.88
C SER A 229 -32.73 40.74 12.16
N MET A 230 -32.84 39.88 13.15
CA MET A 230 -34.09 39.26 13.56
C MET A 230 -34.47 39.71 14.98
N ASP A 231 -35.76 39.97 15.18
CA ASP A 231 -36.34 40.09 16.53
C ASP A 231 -36.24 38.77 17.27
N MET A 232 -36.12 38.81 18.61
CA MET A 232 -36.00 37.60 19.47
C MET A 232 -37.13 36.57 19.26
N LYS A 233 -38.33 37.02 18.91
CA LYS A 233 -39.48 36.15 18.59
C LYS A 233 -39.26 35.38 17.26
N ASN A 234 -38.71 36.02 16.26
CA ASN A 234 -38.45 35.41 14.96
C ASN A 234 -37.24 34.47 15.02
N TYR A 235 -36.25 34.78 15.86
CA TYR A 235 -35.12 33.87 16.12
C TYR A 235 -35.54 32.58 16.85
N SER A 236 -36.42 32.70 17.84
CA SER A 236 -36.96 31.51 18.53
C SER A 236 -37.83 30.64 17.62
N ALA A 237 -38.64 31.27 16.73
CA ALA A 237 -39.46 30.57 15.73
C ALA A 237 -38.60 29.88 14.66
N PHE A 238 -37.52 30.51 14.21
CA PHE A 238 -36.56 29.89 13.27
C PHE A 238 -35.86 28.70 13.88
N LYS A 239 -35.38 28.84 15.11
CA LYS A 239 -34.73 27.73 15.84
C LYS A 239 -35.67 26.58 16.17
N SER A 240 -36.97 26.83 16.40
CA SER A 240 -37.97 25.76 16.57
C SER A 240 -38.29 25.08 15.24
N SER A 241 -38.35 25.81 14.13
CA SER A 241 -38.56 25.22 12.79
C SER A 241 -37.46 24.25 12.37
N ASP A 242 -36.18 24.61 12.61
CA ASP A 242 -35.04 23.69 12.35
C ASP A 242 -35.09 22.42 13.21
N LYS A 243 -35.49 22.56 14.49
CA LYS A 243 -35.70 21.41 15.38
C LYS A 243 -36.84 20.49 14.89
N ASP A 244 -37.96 21.09 14.46
CA ASP A 244 -39.10 20.33 13.98
C ASP A 244 -38.80 19.58 12.69
N GLU A 245 -38.02 20.16 11.78
CA GLU A 245 -37.54 19.51 10.55
C GLU A 245 -36.64 18.32 10.87
N MET A 246 -35.63 18.50 11.74
CA MET A 246 -34.75 17.42 12.17
C MET A 246 -35.52 16.27 12.88
N LEU A 247 -36.50 16.61 13.70
CA LEU A 247 -37.33 15.62 14.36
C LEU A 247 -38.23 14.87 13.37
N LEU A 248 -38.67 15.52 12.30
CA LEU A 248 -39.41 14.90 11.21
C LEU A 248 -38.54 13.89 10.46
N GLU A 249 -37.29 14.25 10.16
CA GLU A 249 -36.31 13.33 9.55
C GLU A 249 -35.99 12.15 10.47
N ALA A 250 -35.82 12.39 11.77
CA ALA A 250 -35.66 11.34 12.75
C ALA A 250 -36.86 10.38 12.79
N LYS A 251 -38.08 10.91 12.74
CA LYS A 251 -39.30 10.09 12.69
C LYS A 251 -39.38 9.24 11.42
N ARG A 252 -38.91 9.75 10.28
CA ARG A 252 -38.82 8.96 9.02
C ARG A 252 -37.89 7.77 9.22
N ILE A 253 -36.69 8.00 9.75
CA ILE A 253 -35.73 6.93 10.03
C ILE A 253 -36.33 5.92 11.02
N GLY A 254 -36.98 6.38 12.10
CA GLY A 254 -37.63 5.52 13.08
C GLY A 254 -38.74 4.65 12.47
N ASN A 255 -39.55 5.21 11.58
CA ASN A 255 -40.60 4.47 10.88
C ASN A 255 -40.03 3.40 9.93
N MET A 256 -38.84 3.61 9.37
CA MET A 256 -38.17 2.64 8.50
C MET A 256 -37.53 1.50 9.32
N LEU A 257 -37.16 1.75 10.58
CA LEU A 257 -36.53 0.78 11.47
C LEU A 257 -37.42 0.43 12.68
N PRO A 258 -38.64 -0.11 12.48
CA PRO A 258 -39.60 -0.33 13.56
C PRO A 258 -39.14 -1.37 14.59
N ASN A 259 -38.21 -2.25 14.19
CA ASN A 259 -37.64 -3.30 15.05
C ASN A 259 -36.21 -2.97 15.52
N GLY A 260 -35.79 -1.69 15.43
CA GLY A 260 -34.43 -1.29 15.70
C GLY A 260 -33.50 -1.45 14.51
N GLY A 261 -32.25 -1.00 14.66
CA GLY A 261 -31.23 -1.07 13.63
C GLY A 261 -30.07 -0.11 13.87
N VAL A 262 -29.25 0.10 12.85
CA VAL A 262 -28.04 0.91 12.92
C VAL A 262 -28.01 1.95 11.82
N VAL A 263 -27.68 3.20 12.15
CA VAL A 263 -27.52 4.28 11.20
C VAL A 263 -26.11 4.81 11.25
N PHE A 264 -25.34 4.62 10.19
CA PHE A 264 -24.02 5.20 10.01
C PHE A 264 -24.15 6.56 9.32
N ILE A 265 -23.69 7.62 9.95
CA ILE A 265 -23.82 9.00 9.50
C ILE A 265 -22.43 9.62 9.34
N ARG A 266 -22.19 10.19 8.14
CA ARG A 266 -20.91 10.83 7.83
C ARG A 266 -20.67 12.09 8.66
N ASP A 267 -21.71 12.91 8.82
CA ASP A 267 -21.61 14.19 9.50
C ASP A 267 -22.09 14.09 10.98
N GLY A 268 -22.37 15.24 11.58
CA GLY A 268 -22.85 15.33 12.96
C GLY A 268 -24.32 14.96 13.12
N VAL A 269 -24.69 14.66 14.36
CA VAL A 269 -26.07 14.38 14.76
C VAL A 269 -26.39 15.21 15.99
N ASN A 270 -27.55 15.84 16.01
CA ASN A 270 -28.06 16.55 17.19
C ASN A 270 -28.37 15.54 18.31
N ASP A 271 -27.99 15.85 19.54
CA ASP A 271 -28.14 14.94 20.68
C ASP A 271 -29.61 14.63 20.99
N ASP A 272 -30.56 15.57 20.77
CA ASP A 272 -32.00 15.34 20.96
C ASP A 272 -32.52 14.30 19.93
N VAL A 273 -32.04 14.36 18.68
CA VAL A 273 -32.35 13.39 17.61
C VAL A 273 -31.76 12.02 17.92
N ALA A 274 -30.51 11.98 18.35
CA ALA A 274 -29.85 10.73 18.72
C ALA A 274 -30.55 10.06 19.92
N ALA A 275 -30.91 10.84 20.95
CA ALA A 275 -31.68 10.33 22.09
C ALA A 275 -33.10 9.86 21.72
N TYR A 276 -33.75 10.50 20.73
CA TYR A 276 -35.05 10.06 20.25
C TYR A 276 -34.97 8.70 19.54
N LEU A 277 -33.96 8.50 18.68
CA LEU A 277 -33.75 7.27 17.93
C LEU A 277 -33.26 6.12 18.81
N SER A 278 -32.41 6.39 19.80
CA SER A 278 -31.93 5.36 20.73
C SER A 278 -33.07 4.75 21.56
N LYS A 279 -34.11 5.53 21.92
CA LYS A 279 -35.33 5.02 22.61
C LYS A 279 -36.11 4.03 21.74
N GLN A 280 -35.90 3.99 20.43
CA GLN A 280 -36.50 3.05 19.51
C GLN A 280 -35.56 1.89 19.16
N ASN A 281 -34.51 1.70 19.95
CA ASN A 281 -33.44 0.74 19.73
C ASN A 281 -32.71 0.94 18.38
N ILE A 282 -32.49 2.20 17.97
CA ILE A 282 -31.75 2.54 16.77
C ILE A 282 -30.40 3.10 17.19
N ALA A 283 -29.34 2.33 16.91
CA ALA A 283 -27.97 2.75 17.17
C ALA A 283 -27.52 3.81 16.16
N ILE A 284 -26.93 4.87 16.64
CA ILE A 284 -26.39 5.95 15.80
C ILE A 284 -24.88 6.02 15.92
N ILE A 285 -24.21 6.02 14.77
CA ILE A 285 -22.78 6.24 14.66
C ILE A 285 -22.57 7.52 13.84
N ARG A 286 -22.04 8.55 14.47
CA ARG A 286 -21.79 9.87 13.85
C ARG A 286 -20.35 10.07 13.45
N ARG A 287 -20.12 11.01 12.50
CA ARG A 287 -18.78 11.39 12.00
C ARG A 287 -17.98 10.20 11.51
N VAL A 288 -18.64 9.36 10.72
CA VAL A 288 -17.99 8.22 10.08
C VAL A 288 -17.12 8.72 8.92
N PRO A 289 -15.82 8.39 8.87
CA PRO A 289 -14.94 8.81 7.78
C PRO A 289 -15.46 8.36 6.41
N GLU A 290 -15.22 9.16 5.37
CA GLU A 290 -15.68 8.86 4.01
C GLU A 290 -15.15 7.50 3.51
N SER A 291 -13.90 7.17 3.83
CA SER A 291 -13.30 5.86 3.49
C SER A 291 -14.05 4.70 4.13
N ALA A 292 -14.47 4.85 5.40
CA ALA A 292 -15.26 3.83 6.09
C ALA A 292 -16.68 3.73 5.51
N MET A 293 -17.33 4.85 5.15
CA MET A 293 -18.63 4.86 4.47
C MET A 293 -18.57 4.13 3.12
N LYS A 294 -17.53 4.38 2.32
CA LYS A 294 -17.29 3.66 1.06
C LYS A 294 -17.09 2.15 1.31
N GLY A 295 -16.29 1.79 2.29
CA GLY A 295 -16.10 0.38 2.68
C GLY A 295 -17.41 -0.29 3.09
N LEU A 296 -18.24 0.37 3.93
CA LEU A 296 -19.54 -0.13 4.33
C LEU A 296 -20.49 -0.31 3.13
N SER A 297 -20.50 0.66 2.21
CA SER A 297 -21.29 0.56 0.97
C SER A 297 -20.90 -0.66 0.12
N LEU A 298 -19.61 -0.94 0.00
CA LEU A 298 -19.09 -2.12 -0.72
C LEU A 298 -19.39 -3.43 0.02
N ALA A 299 -19.18 -3.47 1.34
CA ALA A 299 -19.43 -4.66 2.17
C ALA A 299 -20.91 -5.06 2.18
N LEU A 300 -21.78 -4.06 2.27
CA LEU A 300 -23.23 -4.23 2.35
C LEU A 300 -23.93 -4.23 0.97
N LYS A 301 -23.17 -4.00 -0.12
CA LYS A 301 -23.68 -3.84 -1.50
C LYS A 301 -24.84 -2.84 -1.60
N SER A 302 -24.72 -1.74 -0.89
CA SER A 302 -25.73 -0.72 -0.79
C SER A 302 -25.25 0.66 -1.17
N ARG A 303 -26.19 1.51 -1.56
CA ARG A 303 -25.92 2.93 -1.79
C ARG A 303 -25.91 3.71 -0.49
N ILE A 304 -25.09 4.77 -0.45
CA ILE A 304 -25.10 5.74 0.62
C ILE A 304 -26.18 6.77 0.28
N ALA A 305 -27.23 6.89 1.09
CA ALA A 305 -28.28 7.88 0.92
C ALA A 305 -27.70 9.30 1.16
N GLN A 306 -28.05 10.26 0.32
CA GLN A 306 -27.58 11.63 0.49
C GLN A 306 -28.38 12.35 1.58
N THR A 307 -29.69 12.10 1.64
CA THR A 307 -30.61 12.63 2.65
C THR A 307 -31.50 11.51 3.18
N PRO A 308 -32.16 11.68 4.33
CA PRO A 308 -33.12 10.68 4.85
C PRO A 308 -34.28 10.39 3.87
N SER A 309 -34.58 11.31 2.97
CA SER A 309 -35.63 11.12 1.93
C SER A 309 -35.20 10.16 0.82
N ASP A 310 -33.92 9.99 0.62
CA ASP A 310 -33.34 9.16 -0.45
C ASP A 310 -33.14 7.69 -0.02
N ILE A 311 -33.55 7.34 1.18
CA ILE A 311 -33.44 5.96 1.68
C ILE A 311 -34.54 5.14 1.04
N GLU A 312 -34.18 4.28 0.07
CA GLU A 312 -35.13 3.45 -0.66
C GLU A 312 -35.36 2.10 0.00
N ASN A 313 -34.29 1.49 0.51
CA ASN A 313 -34.33 0.13 1.08
C ASN A 313 -33.47 0.01 2.34
N LEU A 314 -33.91 -0.84 3.24
CA LEU A 314 -33.09 -1.28 4.36
C LEU A 314 -32.06 -2.30 3.91
N ILE A 315 -30.90 -2.23 4.49
CA ILE A 315 -29.79 -3.13 4.22
C ILE A 315 -29.74 -4.16 5.33
N SER A 316 -29.77 -5.43 4.96
CA SER A 316 -29.53 -6.49 5.94
C SER A 316 -28.04 -6.71 6.14
N GLY A 317 -27.60 -6.69 7.37
CA GLY A 317 -26.22 -6.94 7.80
C GLY A 317 -26.18 -7.22 9.30
N ASN A 318 -25.01 -7.59 9.79
CA ASN A 318 -24.78 -7.77 11.22
C ASN A 318 -23.77 -6.74 11.71
N VAL A 319 -24.06 -6.10 12.84
CA VAL A 319 -23.18 -5.14 13.51
C VAL A 319 -22.90 -5.66 14.91
N GLU A 320 -21.64 -5.91 15.21
CA GLU A 320 -21.16 -6.38 16.51
C GLU A 320 -20.15 -5.38 17.07
N ARG A 321 -20.33 -4.96 18.30
CA ARG A 321 -19.37 -4.12 19.02
C ARG A 321 -18.35 -5.01 19.73
N LYS A 322 -17.07 -4.73 19.51
CA LYS A 322 -15.96 -5.37 20.25
C LYS A 322 -15.06 -4.32 20.85
N ILE A 323 -14.56 -4.61 22.06
CA ILE A 323 -13.67 -3.72 22.79
C ILE A 323 -12.27 -4.31 22.78
N PHE A 324 -11.31 -3.54 22.26
CA PHE A 324 -9.89 -3.87 22.31
C PHE A 324 -9.12 -2.73 22.94
N ASN A 325 -8.44 -3.02 24.05
CA ASN A 325 -7.63 -2.05 24.79
C ASN A 325 -8.40 -0.74 25.10
N GLU A 326 -9.62 -0.88 25.65
CA GLU A 326 -10.55 0.21 25.98
C GLU A 326 -11.09 1.03 24.80
N ILE A 327 -10.78 0.62 23.55
CA ILE A 327 -11.29 1.25 22.33
C ILE A 327 -12.41 0.39 21.75
N ASN A 328 -13.53 1.03 21.43
CA ASN A 328 -14.67 0.38 20.81
C ASN A 328 -14.51 0.31 19.27
N TYR A 329 -14.75 -0.87 18.73
CA TYR A 329 -14.77 -1.14 17.30
C TYR A 329 -16.09 -1.79 16.91
N LEU A 330 -16.65 -1.33 15.80
CA LEU A 330 -17.86 -1.90 15.22
C LEU A 330 -17.48 -2.80 14.04
N PHE A 331 -17.82 -4.07 14.13
CA PHE A 331 -17.61 -5.09 13.13
C PHE A 331 -18.88 -5.21 12.30
N VAL A 332 -18.83 -4.86 11.03
CA VAL A 332 -19.99 -4.85 10.14
C VAL A 332 -19.80 -5.86 9.02
N ASN A 333 -20.71 -6.82 8.95
CA ASN A 333 -20.71 -7.89 7.96
C ASN A 333 -22.01 -7.88 7.15
N GLY A 334 -21.90 -7.92 5.82
CA GLY A 334 -23.02 -8.04 4.87
C GLY A 334 -23.37 -9.48 4.46
N GLY A 335 -22.83 -10.50 5.17
CA GLY A 335 -22.98 -11.92 4.86
C GLY A 335 -21.98 -12.42 3.83
N ASP A 336 -22.18 -13.63 3.30
CA ASP A 336 -21.25 -14.36 2.40
C ASP A 336 -20.95 -13.65 1.08
N LYS A 337 -21.66 -12.59 0.77
CA LYS A 337 -21.53 -11.82 -0.48
C LYS A 337 -20.70 -10.54 -0.33
N SER A 338 -20.10 -10.30 0.83
CA SER A 338 -19.28 -9.11 1.03
C SER A 338 -18.07 -9.13 0.07
N ASN A 339 -17.85 -8.01 -0.63
CA ASN A 339 -16.66 -7.79 -1.48
C ASN A 339 -15.62 -6.90 -0.79
N GLN A 340 -15.74 -6.72 0.52
CA GLN A 340 -14.84 -5.93 1.35
C GLN A 340 -14.32 -6.82 2.46
N SER A 341 -13.04 -6.79 2.68
CA SER A 341 -12.40 -7.50 3.77
C SER A 341 -11.58 -6.56 4.65
N THR A 342 -11.46 -6.92 5.92
CA THR A 342 -10.60 -6.21 6.87
C THR A 342 -9.61 -7.18 7.47
N LEU A 343 -8.33 -6.85 7.37
CA LEU A 343 -7.26 -7.55 8.05
C LEU A 343 -7.02 -6.87 9.40
N ILE A 344 -7.22 -7.61 10.47
CA ILE A 344 -7.05 -7.09 11.82
C ILE A 344 -5.66 -7.51 12.31
N LEU A 345 -4.81 -6.50 12.51
CA LEU A 345 -3.46 -6.68 13.00
C LEU A 345 -3.41 -6.48 14.51
N ARG A 346 -2.79 -7.42 15.20
CA ARG A 346 -2.52 -7.35 16.63
C ARG A 346 -1.06 -7.08 16.89
N GLY A 347 -0.74 -6.24 17.85
CA GLY A 347 0.64 -5.92 18.19
C GLY A 347 0.74 -5.10 19.47
N ALA A 348 1.94 -5.06 20.05
CA ALA A 348 2.17 -4.45 21.36
C ALA A 348 2.01 -2.93 21.35
N THR A 349 2.50 -2.25 20.31
CA THR A 349 2.52 -0.79 20.23
C THR A 349 1.98 -0.29 18.88
N SER A 350 1.52 0.97 18.81
CA SER A 350 1.07 1.59 17.58
C SER A 350 2.17 1.69 16.52
N SER A 351 3.39 2.08 16.91
CA SER A 351 4.51 2.21 15.97
C SER A 351 4.88 0.87 15.33
N THR A 352 4.87 -0.23 16.09
CA THR A 352 5.08 -1.57 15.55
C THR A 352 3.94 -1.96 14.59
N LEU A 353 2.70 -1.60 14.91
CA LEU A 353 1.54 -1.87 14.07
C LEU A 353 1.61 -1.11 12.73
N ASP A 354 2.11 0.12 12.72
CA ASP A 354 2.25 0.91 11.49
C ASP A 354 3.29 0.29 10.53
N GLU A 355 4.40 -0.23 11.06
CA GLU A 355 5.40 -0.95 10.25
C GLU A 355 4.86 -2.28 9.73
N VAL A 356 4.19 -3.04 10.60
CA VAL A 356 3.50 -4.29 10.25
C VAL A 356 2.45 -4.04 9.16
N ALA A 357 1.66 -2.98 9.27
CA ALA A 357 0.64 -2.63 8.28
C ALA A 357 1.25 -2.35 6.91
N ARG A 358 2.37 -1.60 6.84
CA ARG A 358 3.08 -1.37 5.57
C ARG A 358 3.54 -2.68 4.92
N GLY A 359 4.11 -3.59 5.71
CA GLY A 359 4.53 -4.89 5.19
C GLY A 359 3.36 -5.74 4.67
N PHE A 360 2.18 -5.63 5.30
CA PHE A 360 0.96 -6.25 4.79
C PHE A 360 0.45 -5.59 3.51
N ASP A 361 0.47 -4.26 3.42
CA ASP A 361 0.04 -3.53 2.21
C ASP A 361 0.89 -3.93 1.00
N ASP A 362 2.20 -4.08 1.17
CA ASP A 362 3.10 -4.58 0.13
C ASP A 362 2.72 -6.01 -0.30
N ALA A 363 2.56 -6.92 0.66
CA ALA A 363 2.21 -8.31 0.38
C ALA A 363 0.82 -8.44 -0.29
N LEU A 364 -0.17 -7.68 0.18
CA LEU A 364 -1.51 -7.62 -0.42
C LEU A 364 -1.44 -7.10 -1.86
N GLY A 365 -0.65 -6.03 -2.09
CA GLY A 365 -0.46 -5.44 -3.41
C GLY A 365 0.14 -6.43 -4.40
N VAL A 366 1.24 -7.08 -4.04
CA VAL A 366 1.93 -8.07 -4.90
C VAL A 366 1.03 -9.28 -5.17
N VAL A 367 0.37 -9.85 -4.16
CA VAL A 367 -0.58 -10.97 -4.33
C VAL A 367 -1.73 -10.57 -5.26
N SER A 368 -2.26 -9.36 -5.09
CA SER A 368 -3.35 -8.84 -5.93
C SER A 368 -2.93 -8.68 -7.39
N LEU A 369 -1.72 -8.18 -7.65
CA LEU A 369 -1.18 -8.07 -9.01
C LEU A 369 -1.11 -9.42 -9.70
N VAL A 370 -0.59 -10.42 -9.01
CA VAL A 370 -0.44 -11.77 -9.57
C VAL A 370 -1.81 -12.44 -9.79
N MET A 371 -2.75 -12.31 -8.86
CA MET A 371 -4.11 -12.85 -9.01
C MET A 371 -4.89 -12.19 -10.16
N ASN A 372 -4.58 -10.95 -10.52
CA ASN A 372 -5.18 -10.23 -11.64
C ASN A 372 -4.46 -10.47 -12.99
N GLY A 373 -3.69 -11.54 -13.10
CA GLY A 373 -3.05 -11.97 -14.34
C GLY A 373 -1.59 -11.56 -14.47
N GLY A 374 -0.95 -11.12 -13.38
CA GLY A 374 0.50 -10.89 -13.35
C GLY A 374 1.27 -12.21 -13.45
N LYS A 375 2.34 -12.19 -14.22
CA LYS A 375 3.30 -13.30 -14.29
C LYS A 375 4.35 -13.17 -13.20
N ILE A 376 4.96 -14.29 -12.84
CA ILE A 376 6.02 -14.37 -11.85
C ILE A 376 7.32 -14.87 -12.44
N VAL A 377 8.41 -14.60 -11.75
CA VAL A 377 9.77 -15.04 -12.10
C VAL A 377 10.45 -15.64 -10.88
N THR A 378 11.53 -16.38 -11.09
CA THR A 378 12.36 -16.89 -10.00
C THR A 378 13.11 -15.75 -9.29
N GLY A 379 13.19 -15.84 -7.97
CA GLY A 379 13.85 -14.88 -7.10
C GLY A 379 15.36 -15.08 -6.95
N GLY A 380 15.93 -14.54 -5.85
CA GLY A 380 17.35 -14.71 -5.51
C GLY A 380 18.34 -14.03 -6.47
N GLY A 381 17.87 -13.25 -7.45
CA GLY A 381 18.71 -12.66 -8.49
C GLY A 381 18.92 -13.56 -9.72
N SER A 382 18.40 -14.80 -9.75
CA SER A 382 18.57 -15.74 -10.86
C SER A 382 18.02 -15.19 -12.18
N THR A 383 16.87 -14.55 -12.15
CA THR A 383 16.29 -13.88 -13.33
C THR A 383 17.22 -12.81 -13.90
N TYR A 384 17.82 -11.97 -13.05
CA TYR A 384 18.75 -10.92 -13.50
C TYR A 384 20.03 -11.50 -14.09
N ALA A 385 20.59 -12.55 -13.49
CA ALA A 385 21.76 -13.26 -14.01
C ALA A 385 21.46 -13.92 -15.36
N SER A 386 20.28 -14.53 -15.52
CA SER A 386 19.83 -15.13 -16.80
C SER A 386 19.67 -14.08 -17.89
N LEU A 387 19.07 -12.93 -17.58
CA LEU A 387 18.95 -11.79 -18.49
C LEU A 387 20.34 -11.26 -18.90
N ALA A 388 21.26 -11.13 -17.95
CA ALA A 388 22.62 -10.67 -18.22
C ALA A 388 23.37 -11.62 -19.18
N ASN A 389 23.26 -12.93 -18.94
CA ASN A 389 23.86 -13.95 -19.82
C ASN A 389 23.26 -13.89 -21.24
N TYR A 390 21.92 -13.80 -21.34
CA TYR A 390 21.24 -13.63 -22.63
C TYR A 390 21.71 -12.38 -23.37
N LEU A 391 21.75 -11.22 -22.71
CA LEU A 391 22.17 -9.96 -23.32
C LEU A 391 23.61 -9.99 -23.80
N ARG A 392 24.54 -10.61 -23.06
CA ARG A 392 25.94 -10.79 -23.51
C ARG A 392 26.02 -11.64 -24.77
N SER A 393 25.22 -12.70 -24.89
CA SER A 393 25.15 -13.52 -26.08
C SER A 393 24.64 -12.72 -27.31
N LYS A 394 23.63 -11.86 -27.10
CA LYS A 394 23.01 -11.02 -28.11
C LYS A 394 23.86 -9.80 -28.48
N ALA A 395 24.60 -9.25 -27.53
CA ALA A 395 25.49 -8.10 -27.78
C ALA A 395 26.42 -8.33 -28.97
N ASN A 396 26.93 -9.55 -29.13
CA ASN A 396 27.81 -9.92 -30.25
C ASN A 396 27.11 -9.90 -31.62
N THR A 397 25.77 -9.88 -31.65
CA THR A 397 25.02 -9.83 -32.94
C THR A 397 24.65 -8.39 -33.33
N VAL A 398 24.90 -7.42 -32.47
CA VAL A 398 24.59 -6.00 -32.69
C VAL A 398 25.83 -5.30 -33.27
N GLU A 399 25.66 -4.59 -34.37
CA GLU A 399 26.76 -3.87 -35.02
C GLU A 399 27.14 -2.57 -34.29
N GLY A 400 28.42 -2.28 -34.24
CA GLY A 400 28.96 -1.00 -33.82
C GLY A 400 29.07 -0.82 -32.32
N ARG A 401 29.21 0.46 -31.88
CA ARG A 401 29.50 0.79 -30.46
C ARG A 401 28.34 0.57 -29.49
N ALA A 402 27.12 0.35 -30.00
CA ALA A 402 25.95 0.03 -29.17
C ALA A 402 26.16 -1.28 -28.38
N GLN A 403 26.94 -2.21 -28.93
CA GLN A 403 27.35 -3.46 -28.27
C GLN A 403 27.96 -3.21 -26.87
N MET A 404 28.78 -2.14 -26.74
CA MET A 404 29.41 -1.80 -25.45
C MET A 404 28.37 -1.38 -24.40
N ALA A 405 27.33 -0.67 -24.81
CA ALA A 405 26.26 -0.26 -23.92
C ALA A 405 25.36 -1.46 -23.51
N ILE A 406 25.11 -2.40 -24.44
CA ILE A 406 24.35 -3.62 -24.12
C ILE A 406 25.12 -4.48 -23.09
N ASN A 407 26.44 -4.63 -23.26
CA ASN A 407 27.27 -5.34 -22.30
C ASN A 407 27.26 -4.64 -20.91
N ALA A 408 27.37 -3.31 -20.89
CA ALA A 408 27.28 -2.56 -19.63
C ALA A 408 25.90 -2.70 -18.96
N PHE A 409 24.82 -2.78 -19.74
CA PHE A 409 23.49 -3.09 -19.20
C PHE A 409 23.44 -4.50 -18.59
N ALA A 410 24.04 -5.48 -19.24
CA ALA A 410 24.13 -6.84 -18.71
C ALA A 410 24.95 -6.89 -17.41
N ASP A 411 26.07 -6.14 -17.34
CA ASP A 411 26.88 -6.05 -16.13
C ASP A 411 26.10 -5.36 -14.98
N ALA A 412 25.30 -4.33 -15.30
CA ALA A 412 24.45 -3.65 -14.32
C ALA A 412 23.36 -4.56 -13.74
N LEU A 413 22.80 -5.50 -14.49
CA LEU A 413 21.81 -6.45 -13.98
C LEU A 413 22.38 -7.35 -12.86
N GLU A 414 23.64 -7.73 -12.95
CA GLU A 414 24.29 -8.60 -11.96
C GLU A 414 24.58 -7.88 -10.62
N ILE A 415 24.42 -6.55 -10.54
CA ILE A 415 24.60 -5.84 -9.27
C ILE A 415 23.57 -6.29 -8.23
N LEU A 416 22.39 -6.74 -8.63
CA LEU A 416 21.34 -7.15 -7.71
C LEU A 416 21.68 -8.46 -6.99
N PRO A 417 21.96 -9.59 -7.68
CA PRO A 417 22.45 -10.79 -7.01
C PRO A 417 23.75 -10.55 -6.23
N ALA A 418 24.68 -9.72 -6.77
CA ALA A 418 25.90 -9.35 -6.06
C ALA A 418 25.62 -8.63 -4.74
N THR A 419 24.66 -7.71 -4.74
CA THR A 419 24.28 -6.98 -3.52
C THR A 419 23.59 -7.89 -2.49
N ILE A 420 22.75 -8.81 -2.94
CA ILE A 420 22.10 -9.79 -2.05
C ILE A 420 23.18 -10.68 -1.39
N ALA A 421 24.15 -11.16 -2.17
CA ALA A 421 25.28 -11.95 -1.66
C ALA A 421 26.13 -11.17 -0.66
N GLU A 422 26.48 -9.90 -0.97
CA GLU A 422 27.25 -9.02 -0.09
C GLU A 422 26.53 -8.81 1.25
N ASN A 423 25.23 -8.52 1.23
CA ASN A 423 24.43 -8.32 2.44
C ASN A 423 24.29 -9.60 3.28
N ALA A 424 24.33 -10.77 2.63
CA ALA A 424 24.34 -12.08 3.29
C ALA A 424 25.73 -12.50 3.81
N GLY A 425 26.79 -11.71 3.53
CA GLY A 425 28.15 -11.98 3.98
C GLY A 425 28.94 -12.95 3.10
N HIS A 426 28.46 -13.22 1.89
CA HIS A 426 29.17 -14.01 0.89
C HIS A 426 30.02 -13.13 -0.03
N ASP A 427 31.05 -13.71 -0.67
CA ASP A 427 31.78 -13.04 -1.73
C ASP A 427 30.89 -12.86 -2.98
N PRO A 428 30.58 -11.61 -3.37
CA PRO A 428 29.69 -11.38 -4.53
C PRO A 428 30.25 -11.96 -5.82
N LEU A 429 31.58 -11.99 -5.99
CA LEU A 429 32.22 -12.47 -7.21
C LEU A 429 32.04 -13.98 -7.35
N ASP A 430 32.28 -14.74 -6.29
CA ASP A 430 32.11 -16.19 -6.29
C ASP A 430 30.67 -16.58 -6.65
N ILE A 431 29.69 -15.92 -6.00
CA ILE A 431 28.25 -16.17 -6.26
C ILE A 431 27.88 -15.87 -7.72
N ILE A 432 28.35 -14.74 -8.27
CA ILE A 432 28.07 -14.41 -9.68
C ILE A 432 28.69 -15.43 -10.65
N LEU A 433 29.89 -15.92 -10.37
CA LEU A 433 30.53 -16.95 -11.19
C LEU A 433 29.78 -18.26 -11.13
N ASP A 434 29.36 -18.69 -9.95
CA ASP A 434 28.56 -19.91 -9.77
C ASP A 434 27.21 -19.80 -10.49
N MET A 435 26.53 -18.67 -10.40
CA MET A 435 25.27 -18.42 -11.13
C MET A 435 25.47 -18.46 -12.66
N ARG A 436 26.52 -17.85 -13.17
CA ARG A 436 26.84 -17.89 -14.60
C ARG A 436 27.13 -19.33 -15.09
N HIS A 437 27.81 -20.14 -14.24
CA HIS A 437 28.09 -21.53 -14.57
C HIS A 437 26.78 -22.33 -14.63
N ALA A 438 25.95 -22.25 -13.61
CA ALA A 438 24.67 -22.95 -13.56
C ALA A 438 23.75 -22.59 -14.73
N ILE A 439 23.65 -21.30 -15.08
CA ILE A 439 22.85 -20.84 -16.22
C ILE A 439 23.41 -21.43 -17.53
N SER A 440 24.74 -21.55 -17.70
CA SER A 440 25.33 -22.14 -18.88
C SER A 440 25.02 -23.65 -19.00
N ASP A 441 24.83 -24.33 -17.90
CA ASP A 441 24.44 -25.74 -17.83
C ASP A 441 22.91 -25.96 -17.98
N GLY A 442 22.16 -24.87 -18.15
CA GLY A 442 20.70 -24.88 -18.38
C GLY A 442 19.86 -24.88 -17.12
N ASP A 443 20.44 -24.62 -15.96
CA ASP A 443 19.72 -24.42 -14.71
C ASP A 443 19.34 -22.93 -14.53
N TYR A 444 18.06 -22.60 -14.78
CA TYR A 444 17.51 -21.26 -14.67
C TYR A 444 16.77 -21.03 -13.34
N HIS A 445 16.78 -22.01 -12.43
CA HIS A 445 15.97 -22.01 -11.21
C HIS A 445 16.79 -22.03 -9.91
N MET A 446 18.05 -21.67 -9.98
CA MET A 446 18.92 -21.56 -8.80
C MET A 446 18.54 -20.43 -7.88
#